data_71630cc4d0b1b1776844bfa7622b050f
#
_entry.id   71630cc4d0b1b1776844bfa7622b050f
#
_cell.length_a   1.000
_cell.length_b   1.000
_cell.length_c   1.000
_cell.angle_alpha   90.00
_cell.angle_beta   90.00
_cell.angle_gamma   90.00
#
_symmetry.space_group_name_H-M   'P 1'
#
loop_
_entity.id
_entity.type
_entity.pdbx_description
1 polymer ?
#
loop_
_entity_poly.entity_id
_entity_poly.type
_entity_poly.pdbx_seq_one_letter_code
_entity_poly.pdbx_strand_id
1 'polypeptide(L)'
;MKSAELKSFLEIPYDELEDMNLKAAQRAEKAGAKELEQEYTAWLKKEKHIKAVTLCFSDIEGRLHMLDYDKKFLLESLGNLTFDGSSIRGFTPQHESDLRLGVDWASIRYFPADVLGAGKVIFFASVLNADRSPYRSDFRGVLKSYTENLKKKQGVTAYAACEIEGFLVDGQNAEQRYGEDGFKLISSGGYYHSLPMDTLRQFIDKSAEAQRALGFKNEKDHPEVAPSQFEMNFSYADVVRAADHVQLYKLICRQTARSMGHTATFLPKPFVGINGSGMHTNFSLSKNGKNIFYEAKRKDGLSDVA
;
A
#
# COMPACT_ATOMS: atom_id res chain seq x y z
N MET A 1 13.90 17.52 25.39
CA MET A 1 12.63 17.93 24.77
C MET A 1 11.53 17.38 25.66
N LYS A 2 10.67 18.24 26.22
CA LYS A 2 9.38 17.78 26.72
C LYS A 2 8.78 17.10 25.48
N SER A 3 8.54 15.79 25.54
CA SER A 3 7.67 15.14 24.59
C SER A 3 6.44 16.03 24.56
N ALA A 4 6.23 16.76 23.46
CA ALA A 4 4.91 17.24 23.19
C ALA A 4 4.07 16.00 23.44
N GLU A 5 3.23 16.02 24.47
CA GLU A 5 2.22 14.99 24.60
C GLU A 5 1.56 15.01 23.24
N LEU A 6 1.91 14.01 22.44
CA LEU A 6 1.26 13.77 21.17
C LEU A 6 -0.20 13.65 21.58
N LYS A 7 -0.94 14.77 21.48
CA LYS A 7 -2.35 14.86 21.85
C LYS A 7 -3.11 13.76 21.14
N SER A 8 -2.49 13.30 20.11
CA SER A 8 -2.72 12.02 19.48
C SER A 8 -1.45 11.73 18.67
N PHE A 9 -1.13 10.48 18.45
CA PHE A 9 -0.17 9.98 17.47
C PHE A 9 -0.40 10.55 16.03
N LEU A 10 -1.39 11.42 15.91
CA LEU A 10 -1.99 12.06 14.77
C LEU A 10 -1.35 13.34 14.34
N GLU A 11 -0.66 13.97 15.26
CA GLU A 11 -0.08 15.29 15.06
C GLU A 11 1.43 15.19 14.80
N ILE A 12 1.92 13.98 14.43
CA ILE A 12 3.32 13.81 14.03
C ILE A 12 3.49 14.48 12.67
N PRO A 13 4.44 15.41 12.53
CA PRO A 13 4.76 16.02 11.25
C PRO A 13 5.14 14.98 10.19
N TYR A 14 4.91 15.31 8.93
CA TYR A 14 5.14 14.39 7.81
C TYR A 14 6.60 13.94 7.69
N ASP A 15 7.55 14.82 7.92
CA ASP A 15 8.99 14.52 7.94
C ASP A 15 9.37 13.55 9.07
N GLU A 16 8.76 13.67 10.24
CA GLU A 16 8.96 12.73 11.34
C GLU A 16 8.32 11.37 11.02
N LEU A 17 7.13 11.35 10.40
CA LEU A 17 6.48 10.11 9.93
C LEU A 17 7.33 9.40 8.86
N GLU A 18 7.89 10.15 7.91
CA GLU A 18 8.81 9.62 6.90
C GLU A 18 9.98 8.91 7.57
N ASP A 19 10.65 9.60 8.49
CA ASP A 19 11.76 9.05 9.27
C ASP A 19 11.38 7.77 10.02
N MET A 20 10.21 7.76 10.67
CA MET A 20 9.70 6.59 11.40
C MET A 20 9.46 5.41 10.44
N ASN A 21 8.82 5.64 9.32
CA ASN A 21 8.51 4.61 8.33
C ASN A 21 9.76 4.07 7.62
N LEU A 22 10.73 4.95 7.30
CA LEU A 22 12.02 4.53 6.72
C LEU A 22 12.84 3.69 7.72
N LYS A 23 12.89 4.08 9.00
CA LYS A 23 13.55 3.31 10.06
C LYS A 23 12.88 1.95 10.26
N ALA A 24 11.54 1.89 10.25
CA ALA A 24 10.80 0.63 10.35
C ALA A 24 11.10 -0.29 9.15
N ALA A 25 11.14 0.25 7.93
CA ALA A 25 11.50 -0.50 6.74
C ALA A 25 12.93 -1.07 6.82
N GLN A 26 13.91 -0.27 7.24
CA GLN A 26 15.30 -0.72 7.43
C GLN A 26 15.43 -1.77 8.54
N ARG A 27 14.61 -1.63 9.59
CA ARG A 27 14.56 -2.61 10.67
C ARG A 27 14.01 -3.95 10.19
N ALA A 28 12.95 -3.93 9.39
CA ALA A 28 12.34 -5.12 8.81
C ALA A 28 13.30 -5.91 7.88
N GLU A 29 14.23 -5.24 7.21
CA GLU A 29 15.25 -5.89 6.37
C GLU A 29 16.30 -6.66 7.16
N LYS A 30 16.53 -6.27 8.42
CA LYS A 30 17.63 -6.81 9.27
C LYS A 30 17.15 -7.79 10.33
N ALA A 31 15.89 -7.68 10.75
CA ALA A 31 15.34 -8.46 11.86
C ALA A 31 14.51 -9.64 11.39
N GLY A 32 14.51 -10.70 12.18
CA GLY A 32 13.63 -11.84 11.98
C GLY A 32 12.19 -11.54 12.43
N ALA A 33 11.21 -12.26 11.86
CA ALA A 33 9.79 -12.04 12.16
C ALA A 33 9.48 -12.11 13.68
N LYS A 34 10.07 -13.07 14.40
CA LYS A 34 9.87 -13.20 15.85
C LYS A 34 10.45 -12.05 16.65
N GLU A 35 11.58 -11.50 16.21
CA GLU A 35 12.23 -10.36 16.85
C GLU A 35 11.36 -9.10 16.67
N LEU A 36 10.84 -8.86 15.46
CA LEU A 36 9.91 -7.77 15.17
C LEU A 36 8.62 -7.88 15.98
N GLU A 37 8.05 -9.08 16.08
CA GLU A 37 6.88 -9.34 16.93
C GLU A 37 7.14 -8.93 18.37
N GLN A 38 8.26 -9.35 18.96
CA GLN A 38 8.63 -9.01 20.34
C GLN A 38 8.82 -7.49 20.51
N GLU A 39 9.49 -6.85 19.58
CA GLU A 39 9.78 -5.42 19.59
C GLU A 39 8.49 -4.61 19.52
N TYR A 40 7.65 -4.86 18.53
CA TYR A 40 6.42 -4.08 18.31
C TYR A 40 5.33 -4.39 19.34
N THR A 41 5.23 -5.61 19.84
CA THR A 41 4.30 -5.90 20.94
C THR A 41 4.73 -5.22 22.24
N ALA A 42 6.04 -5.19 22.53
CA ALA A 42 6.56 -4.46 23.69
C ALA A 42 6.35 -2.96 23.57
N TRP A 43 6.54 -2.41 22.35
CA TRP A 43 6.27 -1.01 22.07
C TRP A 43 4.78 -0.67 22.20
N LEU A 44 3.88 -1.43 21.60
CA LEU A 44 2.43 -1.24 21.69
C LEU A 44 1.91 -1.29 23.14
N LYS A 45 2.49 -2.15 23.99
CA LYS A 45 2.14 -2.21 25.41
C LYS A 45 2.46 -0.91 26.16
N LYS A 46 3.54 -0.21 25.78
CA LYS A 46 4.00 1.04 26.41
C LYS A 46 3.34 2.27 25.81
N GLU A 47 2.97 2.22 24.52
CA GLU A 47 2.37 3.33 23.80
C GLU A 47 0.96 3.62 24.33
N LYS A 48 0.70 4.86 24.76
CA LYS A 48 -0.56 5.24 25.44
C LYS A 48 -1.59 5.86 24.51
N HIS A 49 -1.15 6.41 23.38
CA HIS A 49 -2.01 7.17 22.48
C HIS A 49 -2.69 6.30 21.41
N ILE A 50 -2.08 5.17 21.06
CA ILE A 50 -2.71 4.19 20.17
C ILE A 50 -3.75 3.40 20.94
N LYS A 51 -4.98 3.43 20.48
CA LYS A 51 -6.11 2.67 21.02
C LYS A 51 -6.46 1.46 20.17
N ALA A 52 -6.27 1.58 18.86
CA ALA A 52 -6.53 0.52 17.91
C ALA A 52 -5.32 0.28 16.98
N VAL A 53 -5.22 -0.95 16.50
CA VAL A 53 -4.25 -1.39 15.49
C VAL A 53 -5.03 -1.88 14.29
N THR A 54 -4.75 -1.30 13.13
CA THR A 54 -5.43 -1.68 11.89
C THR A 54 -4.67 -2.82 11.22
N LEU A 55 -5.34 -3.92 10.95
CA LEU A 55 -4.83 -5.00 10.12
C LEU A 55 -5.41 -4.90 8.71
N CYS A 56 -4.53 -4.95 7.72
CA CYS A 56 -4.87 -4.83 6.31
C CYS A 56 -4.64 -6.16 5.59
N PHE A 57 -5.55 -6.54 4.72
CA PHE A 57 -5.39 -7.68 3.81
C PHE A 57 -6.18 -7.41 2.52
N SER A 58 -5.88 -8.14 1.46
CA SER A 58 -6.58 -7.99 0.18
C SER A 58 -7.43 -9.22 -0.13
N ASP A 59 -8.58 -8.99 -0.76
CA ASP A 59 -9.40 -10.08 -1.30
C ASP A 59 -8.95 -10.50 -2.71
N ILE A 60 -9.67 -11.46 -3.28
CA ILE A 60 -9.38 -11.98 -4.62
C ILE A 60 -9.63 -10.98 -5.76
N GLU A 61 -10.36 -9.89 -5.50
CA GLU A 61 -10.58 -8.79 -6.44
C GLU A 61 -9.52 -7.68 -6.29
N GLY A 62 -8.55 -7.86 -5.37
CA GLY A 62 -7.50 -6.87 -5.08
C GLY A 62 -8.02 -5.68 -4.27
N ARG A 63 -9.15 -5.79 -3.59
CA ARG A 63 -9.64 -4.74 -2.69
C ARG A 63 -8.93 -4.82 -1.36
N LEU A 64 -8.50 -3.67 -0.85
CA LEU A 64 -7.92 -3.56 0.47
C LEU A 64 -9.02 -3.57 1.54
N HIS A 65 -8.96 -4.53 2.43
CA HIS A 65 -9.76 -4.59 3.64
C HIS A 65 -8.94 -4.09 4.83
N MET A 66 -9.59 -3.34 5.72
CA MET A 66 -8.97 -2.75 6.90
C MET A 66 -9.86 -3.05 8.10
N LEU A 67 -9.31 -3.74 9.10
CA LEU A 67 -10.01 -4.11 10.33
C LEU A 67 -9.25 -3.56 11.53
N ASP A 68 -9.92 -2.70 12.31
CA ASP A 68 -9.38 -2.14 13.53
C ASP A 68 -9.63 -3.09 14.71
N TYR A 69 -8.56 -3.57 15.33
CA TYR A 69 -8.62 -4.26 16.59
C TYR A 69 -8.29 -3.30 17.74
N ASP A 70 -9.06 -3.33 18.82
CA ASP A 70 -8.62 -2.72 20.07
C ASP A 70 -7.22 -3.22 20.42
N LYS A 71 -6.33 -2.32 20.80
CA LYS A 71 -4.92 -2.66 21.04
C LYS A 71 -4.75 -3.72 22.12
N LYS A 72 -5.53 -3.63 23.19
CA LYS A 72 -5.44 -4.60 24.30
C LYS A 72 -5.91 -5.98 23.84
N PHE A 73 -7.07 -6.03 23.17
CA PHE A 73 -7.59 -7.26 22.62
C PHE A 73 -6.61 -7.91 21.63
N LEU A 74 -6.03 -7.12 20.71
CA LEU A 74 -5.02 -7.62 19.77
C LEU A 74 -3.85 -8.27 20.50
N LEU A 75 -3.28 -7.58 21.50
CA LEU A 75 -2.12 -8.08 22.23
C LEU A 75 -2.42 -9.35 23.07
N GLU A 76 -3.65 -9.51 23.54
CA GLU A 76 -4.10 -10.69 24.28
C GLU A 76 -4.47 -11.86 23.35
N SER A 77 -4.82 -11.57 22.08
CA SER A 77 -5.39 -12.54 21.13
C SER A 77 -4.53 -12.79 19.89
N LEU A 78 -3.24 -12.45 19.89
CA LEU A 78 -2.34 -12.54 18.71
C LEU A 78 -2.36 -13.92 18.01
N GLY A 79 -2.62 -14.98 18.77
CA GLY A 79 -2.74 -16.34 18.24
C GLY A 79 -4.10 -16.66 17.60
N ASN A 80 -5.12 -15.79 17.76
CA ASN A 80 -6.49 -16.06 17.36
C ASN A 80 -7.26 -14.79 16.98
N LEU A 81 -6.68 -13.97 16.11
CA LEU A 81 -7.37 -12.81 15.54
C LEU A 81 -8.31 -13.28 14.44
N THR A 82 -9.58 -13.41 14.73
CA THR A 82 -10.60 -13.93 13.81
C THR A 82 -11.33 -12.82 13.07
N PHE A 83 -11.82 -13.14 11.88
CA PHE A 83 -12.77 -12.33 11.13
C PHE A 83 -13.70 -13.23 10.31
N ASP A 84 -14.86 -12.69 9.90
CA ASP A 84 -15.83 -13.40 9.07
C ASP A 84 -15.43 -13.37 7.60
N GLY A 85 -14.84 -14.47 7.10
CA GLY A 85 -14.47 -14.63 5.71
C GLY A 85 -15.67 -14.82 4.78
N SER A 86 -16.84 -15.24 5.29
CA SER A 86 -18.03 -15.46 4.46
C SER A 86 -18.65 -14.15 3.95
N SER A 87 -18.36 -13.05 4.62
CA SER A 87 -18.78 -11.70 4.20
C SER A 87 -17.87 -11.09 3.12
N ILE A 88 -16.77 -11.78 2.76
CA ILE A 88 -15.84 -11.34 1.73
C ILE A 88 -16.05 -12.18 0.47
N ARG A 89 -16.35 -11.51 -0.64
CA ARG A 89 -16.63 -12.18 -1.90
C ARG A 89 -15.47 -13.08 -2.34
N GLY A 90 -15.79 -14.36 -2.59
CA GLY A 90 -14.82 -15.35 -3.06
C GLY A 90 -13.93 -15.96 -1.97
N PHE A 91 -14.16 -15.64 -0.71
CA PHE A 91 -13.50 -16.31 0.41
C PHE A 91 -14.24 -17.59 0.80
N THR A 92 -14.77 -17.69 2.03
CA THR A 92 -15.35 -18.91 2.57
C THR A 92 -16.88 -18.94 2.47
N PRO A 93 -17.51 -20.13 2.47
CA PRO A 93 -18.94 -20.25 2.67
C PRO A 93 -19.31 -19.97 4.13
N GLN A 94 -20.59 -19.67 4.38
CA GLN A 94 -21.08 -19.26 5.70
C GLN A 94 -20.82 -20.29 6.82
N HIS A 95 -20.83 -21.58 6.52
CA HIS A 95 -20.59 -22.64 7.50
C HIS A 95 -19.09 -22.83 7.85
N GLU A 96 -18.19 -22.14 7.13
CA GLU A 96 -16.75 -22.14 7.38
C GLU A 96 -16.24 -20.68 7.50
N SER A 97 -17.07 -19.81 8.11
CA SER A 97 -16.84 -18.35 8.09
C SER A 97 -15.55 -17.88 8.78
N ASP A 98 -15.11 -18.58 9.82
CA ASP A 98 -14.04 -18.11 10.69
C ASP A 98 -12.66 -18.30 10.08
N LEU A 99 -12.14 -17.24 9.48
CA LEU A 99 -10.73 -17.14 9.12
C LEU A 99 -9.94 -16.37 10.19
N ARG A 100 -8.62 -16.43 10.11
CA ARG A 100 -7.71 -15.75 11.03
C ARG A 100 -6.76 -14.82 10.31
N LEU A 101 -6.29 -13.79 11.04
CA LEU A 101 -5.26 -12.87 10.58
C LEU A 101 -3.95 -13.12 11.33
N GLY A 102 -2.90 -13.40 10.58
CA GLY A 102 -1.53 -13.45 11.08
C GLY A 102 -0.81 -12.13 10.79
N VAL A 103 -0.44 -11.39 11.84
CA VAL A 103 0.20 -10.07 11.67
C VAL A 103 1.56 -10.20 11.00
N ASP A 104 1.79 -9.44 9.94
CA ASP A 104 3.12 -9.28 9.35
C ASP A 104 3.83 -8.08 9.98
N TRP A 105 4.57 -8.33 11.04
CA TRP A 105 5.26 -7.31 11.83
C TRP A 105 6.30 -6.51 11.03
N ALA A 106 6.76 -7.03 9.89
CA ALA A 106 7.66 -6.32 8.99
C ALA A 106 6.98 -5.23 8.15
N SER A 107 5.65 -5.20 8.15
CA SER A 107 4.84 -4.33 7.29
C SER A 107 4.30 -3.07 7.97
N ILE A 108 4.74 -2.76 9.18
CA ILE A 108 4.24 -1.61 9.94
C ILE A 108 4.27 -0.31 9.12
N ARG A 109 3.20 0.51 9.25
CA ARG A 109 3.14 1.86 8.75
C ARG A 109 2.50 2.79 9.78
N TYR A 110 3.15 3.94 9.96
CA TYR A 110 2.65 5.06 10.74
C TYR A 110 1.99 6.04 9.77
N PHE A 111 0.67 6.17 9.85
CA PHE A 111 -0.09 6.93 8.86
C PHE A 111 -0.29 8.39 9.27
N PRO A 112 -0.29 9.34 8.30
CA PRO A 112 -0.71 10.71 8.55
C PRO A 112 -2.18 10.77 9.00
N ALA A 113 -2.44 11.62 9.98
CA ALA A 113 -3.76 11.77 10.59
C ALA A 113 -4.84 12.28 9.65
N ASP A 114 -4.47 13.16 8.77
CA ASP A 114 -5.35 13.80 7.79
C ASP A 114 -5.70 12.89 6.61
N VAL A 115 -4.97 11.79 6.44
CA VAL A 115 -5.26 10.79 5.39
C VAL A 115 -6.18 9.68 5.89
N LEU A 116 -5.95 9.13 7.08
CA LEU A 116 -6.73 8.00 7.60
C LEU A 116 -7.51 8.30 8.89
N GLY A 117 -7.41 9.53 9.39
CA GLY A 117 -7.95 9.87 10.70
C GLY A 117 -7.08 9.36 11.84
N ALA A 118 -7.64 9.44 13.03
CA ALA A 118 -6.92 9.41 14.29
C ALA A 118 -6.07 8.16 14.58
N GLY A 119 -4.72 8.37 14.74
CA GLY A 119 -3.80 7.46 15.46
C GLY A 119 -3.77 6.03 15.00
N LYS A 120 -3.68 5.82 13.69
CA LYS A 120 -3.65 4.46 13.18
C LYS A 120 -2.24 3.99 12.92
N VAL A 121 -1.91 2.88 13.51
CA VAL A 121 -0.79 2.04 13.12
C VAL A 121 -1.35 0.89 12.32
N ILE A 122 -0.81 0.71 11.14
CA ILE A 122 -1.26 -0.31 10.19
C ILE A 122 -0.21 -1.41 10.09
N PHE A 123 -0.68 -2.66 10.06
CA PHE A 123 0.09 -3.82 9.62
C PHE A 123 -0.68 -4.53 8.51
N PHE A 124 0.02 -5.03 7.53
CA PHE A 124 -0.55 -6.05 6.67
C PHE A 124 -0.60 -7.39 7.41
N ALA A 125 -1.56 -8.21 7.05
CA ALA A 125 -1.76 -9.52 7.64
C ALA A 125 -1.86 -10.59 6.57
N SER A 126 -1.44 -11.80 6.89
CA SER A 126 -1.75 -12.99 6.10
C SER A 126 -3.08 -13.56 6.56
N VAL A 127 -3.89 -14.00 5.62
CA VAL A 127 -5.13 -14.72 5.93
C VAL A 127 -4.83 -16.20 6.14
N LEU A 128 -5.34 -16.76 7.21
CA LEU A 128 -5.11 -18.13 7.64
C LEU A 128 -6.43 -18.88 7.83
N ASN A 129 -6.41 -20.19 7.59
CA ASN A 129 -7.48 -21.10 7.94
C ASN A 129 -7.67 -21.20 9.48
N ALA A 130 -8.74 -21.87 9.91
CA ALA A 130 -9.02 -22.14 11.33
C ALA A 130 -7.89 -22.90 12.03
N ASP A 131 -7.19 -23.78 11.34
CA ASP A 131 -6.02 -24.53 11.82
C ASP A 131 -4.70 -23.75 11.72
N ARG A 132 -4.76 -22.47 11.30
CA ARG A 132 -3.63 -21.58 11.07
C ARG A 132 -2.74 -21.92 9.86
N SER A 133 -3.13 -22.85 9.03
CA SER A 133 -2.50 -23.06 7.74
C SER A 133 -2.77 -21.84 6.81
N PRO A 134 -1.89 -21.55 5.84
CA PRO A 134 -2.12 -20.46 4.90
C PRO A 134 -3.45 -20.63 4.14
N TYR A 135 -4.23 -19.55 4.04
CA TYR A 135 -5.47 -19.57 3.28
C TYR A 135 -5.16 -19.43 1.78
N ARG A 136 -5.75 -20.31 0.98
CA ARG A 136 -5.41 -20.44 -0.47
C ARG A 136 -5.69 -19.20 -1.31
N SER A 137 -6.68 -18.39 -0.90
CA SER A 137 -7.09 -17.18 -1.63
C SER A 137 -6.45 -15.90 -1.05
N ASP A 138 -5.49 -16.02 -0.14
CA ASP A 138 -4.62 -14.92 0.29
C ASP A 138 -3.46 -14.75 -0.70
N PHE A 139 -3.67 -13.96 -1.75
CA PHE A 139 -2.64 -13.75 -2.77
C PHE A 139 -1.38 -13.07 -2.24
N ARG A 140 -1.50 -12.21 -1.23
CA ARG A 140 -0.33 -11.64 -0.55
C ARG A 140 0.48 -12.73 0.17
N GLY A 141 -0.19 -13.62 0.88
CA GLY A 141 0.44 -14.76 1.55
C GLY A 141 1.07 -15.74 0.56
N VAL A 142 0.40 -15.99 -0.58
CA VAL A 142 0.96 -16.80 -1.68
C VAL A 142 2.24 -16.17 -2.22
N LEU A 143 2.22 -14.86 -2.54
CA LEU A 143 3.40 -14.14 -3.03
C LEU A 143 4.55 -14.19 -2.00
N LYS A 144 4.26 -13.94 -0.73
CA LYS A 144 5.24 -14.00 0.36
C LYS A 144 5.89 -15.39 0.45
N SER A 145 5.07 -16.43 0.51
CA SER A 145 5.55 -17.82 0.59
C SER A 145 6.39 -18.21 -0.63
N TYR A 146 5.98 -17.77 -1.82
CA TYR A 146 6.72 -18.04 -3.05
C TYR A 146 8.10 -17.37 -3.03
N THR A 147 8.18 -16.10 -2.66
CA THR A 147 9.45 -15.34 -2.63
C THR A 147 10.39 -15.82 -1.53
N GLU A 148 9.86 -16.20 -0.37
CA GLU A 148 10.65 -16.82 0.70
C GLU A 148 11.27 -18.16 0.25
N ASN A 149 10.50 -18.99 -0.45
CA ASN A 149 10.97 -20.24 -1.02
C ASN A 149 12.02 -20.01 -2.12
N LEU A 150 11.81 -19.01 -2.98
CA LEU A 150 12.76 -18.62 -4.03
C LEU A 150 14.11 -18.21 -3.41
N LYS A 151 14.05 -17.35 -2.41
CA LYS A 151 15.23 -16.92 -1.66
C LYS A 151 15.93 -18.08 -0.97
N LYS A 152 15.19 -18.95 -0.28
CA LYS A 152 15.73 -20.11 0.44
C LYS A 152 16.36 -21.15 -0.49
N LYS A 153 15.69 -21.49 -1.62
CA LYS A 153 16.16 -22.56 -2.52
C LYS A 153 17.20 -22.10 -3.53
N GLN A 154 17.16 -20.86 -3.98
CA GLN A 154 17.97 -20.36 -5.09
C GLN A 154 18.84 -19.16 -4.74
N GLY A 155 18.66 -18.55 -3.58
CA GLY A 155 19.34 -17.32 -3.17
C GLY A 155 18.90 -16.10 -3.98
N VAL A 156 17.70 -16.14 -4.59
CA VAL A 156 17.18 -15.10 -5.48
C VAL A 156 16.15 -14.27 -4.73
N THR A 157 16.24 -12.95 -4.86
CA THR A 157 15.25 -11.98 -4.39
C THR A 157 14.60 -11.30 -5.59
N ALA A 158 13.27 -11.22 -5.58
CA ALA A 158 12.49 -10.53 -6.60
C ALA A 158 12.18 -9.09 -6.18
N TYR A 159 12.26 -8.17 -7.13
CA TYR A 159 11.96 -6.74 -6.96
C TYR A 159 10.96 -6.27 -8.01
N ALA A 160 10.11 -5.33 -7.62
CA ALA A 160 9.18 -4.68 -8.54
C ALA A 160 9.06 -3.18 -8.23
N ALA A 161 8.76 -2.39 -9.26
CA ALA A 161 8.27 -1.04 -9.20
C ALA A 161 7.02 -0.95 -10.07
N CYS A 162 5.95 -0.34 -9.53
CA CYS A 162 4.70 -0.20 -10.25
C CYS A 162 4.48 1.27 -10.64
N GLU A 163 4.18 1.51 -11.91
CA GLU A 163 3.76 2.79 -12.46
C GLU A 163 2.22 2.76 -12.54
N ILE A 164 1.56 3.50 -11.65
CA ILE A 164 0.11 3.38 -11.46
C ILE A 164 -0.56 4.67 -11.88
N GLU A 165 -1.22 4.64 -13.02
CA GLU A 165 -1.99 5.76 -13.52
C GLU A 165 -3.42 5.76 -12.96
N GLY A 166 -3.98 6.96 -12.82
CA GLY A 166 -5.36 7.15 -12.40
C GLY A 166 -5.92 8.49 -12.88
N PHE A 167 -7.23 8.66 -12.75
CA PHE A 167 -7.90 9.91 -13.04
C PHE A 167 -8.44 10.55 -11.78
N LEU A 168 -8.26 11.86 -11.66
CA LEU A 168 -8.96 12.69 -10.69
C LEU A 168 -10.22 13.26 -11.36
N VAL A 169 -11.40 12.86 -10.88
CA VAL A 169 -12.68 13.26 -11.46
C VAL A 169 -13.49 14.07 -10.47
N ASP A 170 -14.38 14.93 -10.99
CA ASP A 170 -15.18 15.84 -10.20
C ASP A 170 -16.19 15.11 -9.32
N GLY A 171 -16.38 15.66 -8.14
CA GLY A 171 -17.36 15.19 -7.16
C GLY A 171 -16.89 14.02 -6.28
N GLN A 172 -17.32 14.05 -5.03
CA GLN A 172 -17.18 12.92 -4.11
C GLN A 172 -18.12 11.78 -4.56
N ASN A 173 -17.63 10.53 -4.47
CA ASN A 173 -18.40 9.34 -4.84
C ASN A 173 -18.79 9.28 -6.34
N ALA A 174 -17.96 9.83 -7.24
CA ALA A 174 -18.27 9.83 -8.68
C ALA A 174 -18.42 8.41 -9.25
N GLU A 175 -17.67 7.43 -8.75
CA GLU A 175 -17.80 6.01 -9.16
C GLU A 175 -19.19 5.44 -8.81
N GLN A 176 -19.77 5.80 -7.66
CA GLN A 176 -21.09 5.34 -7.23
C GLN A 176 -22.23 6.04 -7.99
N ARG A 177 -21.99 7.24 -8.48
CA ARG A 177 -22.97 8.07 -9.20
C ARG A 177 -22.78 8.03 -10.71
N TYR A 178 -21.94 7.18 -11.23
CA TYR A 178 -21.61 7.13 -12.66
C TYR A 178 -22.82 6.99 -13.57
N GLY A 179 -23.81 6.19 -13.19
CA GLY A 179 -25.06 5.99 -13.96
C GLY A 179 -25.96 7.22 -14.08
N GLU A 180 -25.81 8.20 -13.19
CA GLU A 180 -26.57 9.45 -13.16
C GLU A 180 -25.85 10.57 -13.91
N ASP A 181 -24.58 10.80 -13.58
CA ASP A 181 -23.83 11.99 -13.98
C ASP A 181 -22.70 11.71 -14.98
N GLY A 182 -22.27 10.44 -15.11
CA GLY A 182 -20.99 10.06 -15.72
C GLY A 182 -19.80 10.65 -14.99
N PHE A 183 -18.60 10.47 -15.53
CA PHE A 183 -17.40 11.13 -15.00
C PHE A 183 -17.21 12.51 -15.65
N LYS A 184 -16.75 13.47 -14.84
CA LYS A 184 -16.40 14.83 -15.29
C LYS A 184 -14.90 15.08 -15.05
N LEU A 185 -14.23 15.56 -16.08
CA LEU A 185 -12.82 15.97 -15.99
C LEU A 185 -12.71 17.28 -15.20
N ILE A 186 -11.63 17.44 -14.44
CA ILE A 186 -11.39 18.65 -13.61
C ILE A 186 -10.21 19.48 -14.09
N SER A 187 -9.38 18.93 -14.96
CA SER A 187 -8.19 19.61 -15.52
C SER A 187 -8.11 19.34 -17.01
N SER A 188 -7.77 20.35 -17.78
CA SER A 188 -7.43 20.19 -19.19
C SER A 188 -6.06 19.56 -19.41
N GLY A 189 -5.21 19.54 -18.38
CA GLY A 189 -3.97 18.81 -18.20
C GLY A 189 -3.15 18.54 -19.44
N GLY A 190 -2.32 17.56 -19.36
CA GLY A 190 -1.45 17.06 -20.39
C GLY A 190 -0.09 16.68 -19.82
N TYR A 191 0.65 15.86 -20.50
CA TYR A 191 1.90 15.28 -20.04
C TYR A 191 2.88 16.34 -19.54
N TYR A 192 3.20 16.30 -18.24
CA TYR A 192 4.07 17.25 -17.54
C TYR A 192 3.59 18.70 -17.52
N HIS A 193 2.36 19.00 -17.89
CA HIS A 193 1.85 20.37 -17.85
C HIS A 193 1.80 20.92 -16.42
N SER A 194 2.15 22.19 -16.29
CA SER A 194 1.96 22.97 -15.07
C SER A 194 0.99 24.11 -15.38
N LEU A 195 -0.26 23.94 -14.92
CA LEU A 195 -1.29 24.97 -15.06
C LEU A 195 -1.40 25.77 -13.76
N PRO A 196 -1.59 27.10 -13.82
CA PRO A 196 -1.77 27.92 -12.61
C PRO A 196 -2.97 27.47 -11.81
N MET A 197 -2.78 27.25 -10.50
CA MET A 197 -3.84 26.85 -9.56
C MET A 197 -4.61 25.58 -9.96
N ASP A 198 -3.99 24.72 -10.74
CA ASP A 198 -4.61 23.47 -11.20
C ASP A 198 -4.89 22.51 -10.05
N THR A 199 -6.15 22.09 -9.93
CA THR A 199 -6.60 21.14 -8.91
C THR A 199 -5.89 19.79 -9.01
N LEU A 200 -5.60 19.34 -10.24
CA LEU A 200 -4.86 18.09 -10.46
C LEU A 200 -3.44 18.20 -9.89
N ARG A 201 -2.75 19.33 -10.09
CA ARG A 201 -1.41 19.54 -9.53
C ARG A 201 -1.44 19.55 -7.99
N GLN A 202 -2.42 20.24 -7.40
CA GLN A 202 -2.58 20.27 -5.94
C GLN A 202 -2.85 18.87 -5.36
N PHE A 203 -3.64 18.06 -6.06
CA PHE A 203 -3.89 16.67 -5.67
C PHE A 203 -2.62 15.82 -5.74
N ILE A 204 -1.84 15.95 -6.83
CA ILE A 204 -0.56 15.23 -7.00
C ILE A 204 0.39 15.61 -5.85
N ASP A 205 0.58 16.90 -5.58
CA ASP A 205 1.46 17.38 -4.52
C ASP A 205 1.07 16.83 -3.15
N LYS A 206 -0.21 16.91 -2.78
CA LYS A 206 -0.71 16.36 -1.51
C LYS A 206 -0.53 14.85 -1.40
N SER A 207 -0.83 14.14 -2.48
CA SER A 207 -0.69 12.67 -2.51
C SER A 207 0.77 12.25 -2.40
N ALA A 208 1.67 12.94 -3.12
CA ALA A 208 3.10 12.68 -3.08
C ALA A 208 3.71 12.93 -1.69
N GLU A 209 3.29 14.01 -1.00
CA GLU A 209 3.74 14.27 0.37
C GLU A 209 3.25 13.17 1.33
N ALA A 210 2.00 12.72 1.22
CA ALA A 210 1.49 11.61 2.03
C ALA A 210 2.24 10.29 1.74
N GLN A 211 2.64 10.05 0.48
CA GLN A 211 3.48 8.90 0.13
C GLN A 211 4.86 8.98 0.79
N ARG A 212 5.53 10.15 0.74
CA ARG A 212 6.82 10.35 1.42
C ARG A 212 6.71 10.11 2.91
N ALA A 213 5.68 10.66 3.54
CA ALA A 213 5.41 10.42 4.97
C ALA A 213 5.27 8.93 5.30
N LEU A 214 4.79 8.10 4.37
CA LEU A 214 4.70 6.65 4.52
C LEU A 214 5.98 5.89 4.15
N GLY A 215 7.06 6.61 3.86
CA GLY A 215 8.36 6.04 3.51
C GLY A 215 8.45 5.53 2.07
N PHE A 216 7.58 6.01 1.17
CA PHE A 216 7.79 5.82 -0.26
C PHE A 216 9.00 6.65 -0.71
N LYS A 217 9.79 6.08 -1.59
CA LYS A 217 10.88 6.81 -2.23
C LYS A 217 10.40 7.31 -3.59
N ASN A 218 9.67 8.43 -3.59
CA ASN A 218 9.14 9.01 -4.82
C ASN A 218 10.29 9.40 -5.77
N GLU A 219 10.04 9.24 -7.07
CA GLU A 219 10.97 9.57 -8.14
C GLU A 219 10.42 10.68 -9.05
N LYS A 220 9.17 10.55 -9.50
CA LYS A 220 8.48 11.51 -10.36
C LYS A 220 7.01 11.58 -9.99
N ASP A 221 6.50 12.80 -9.89
CA ASP A 221 5.12 13.09 -9.56
C ASP A 221 4.57 14.05 -10.63
N HIS A 222 3.68 13.61 -11.50
CA HIS A 222 3.28 14.40 -12.67
C HIS A 222 1.86 14.14 -13.17
N PRO A 223 1.25 15.11 -13.87
CA PRO A 223 0.11 14.88 -14.73
C PRO A 223 0.49 13.94 -15.88
N GLU A 224 -0.42 13.05 -16.25
CA GLU A 224 -0.30 12.16 -17.39
C GLU A 224 -0.84 12.79 -18.70
N VAL A 225 -0.81 12.01 -19.81
CA VAL A 225 -1.16 12.49 -21.15
C VAL A 225 -2.61 12.93 -21.23
N ALA A 226 -3.55 12.16 -20.64
CA ALA A 226 -4.95 12.50 -20.69
C ALA A 226 -5.31 13.65 -19.71
N PRO A 227 -6.31 14.47 -20.04
CA PRO A 227 -6.87 15.42 -19.09
C PRO A 227 -7.26 14.76 -17.77
N SER A 228 -6.96 15.41 -16.65
CA SER A 228 -7.23 14.91 -15.29
C SER A 228 -6.52 13.60 -14.90
N GLN A 229 -5.58 13.12 -15.71
CA GLN A 229 -4.82 11.89 -15.43
C GLN A 229 -3.55 12.20 -14.66
N PHE A 230 -3.21 11.34 -13.70
CA PHE A 230 -2.03 11.47 -12.84
C PHE A 230 -1.24 10.18 -12.76
N GLU A 231 0.04 10.33 -12.48
CA GLU A 231 0.97 9.26 -12.13
C GLU A 231 1.99 9.76 -11.12
N MET A 232 2.28 8.94 -10.12
CA MET A 232 3.37 9.20 -9.17
C MET A 232 4.23 7.96 -9.07
N ASN A 233 5.48 8.08 -9.52
CA ASN A 233 6.42 6.98 -9.55
C ASN A 233 7.23 6.91 -8.26
N PHE A 234 7.54 5.71 -7.82
CA PHE A 234 8.36 5.44 -6.66
C PHE A 234 9.30 4.27 -6.91
N SER A 235 10.44 4.29 -6.23
CA SER A 235 11.51 3.31 -6.40
C SER A 235 11.05 1.88 -6.13
N TYR A 236 11.70 0.93 -6.77
CA TYR A 236 11.48 -0.49 -6.58
C TYR A 236 11.69 -0.94 -5.12
N ALA A 237 10.97 -1.97 -4.74
CA ALA A 237 11.12 -2.67 -3.48
C ALA A 237 11.08 -4.20 -3.71
N ASP A 238 11.32 -4.99 -2.66
CA ASP A 238 10.95 -6.41 -2.72
C ASP A 238 9.47 -6.56 -3.11
N VAL A 239 9.14 -7.61 -3.84
CA VAL A 239 7.81 -7.69 -4.49
C VAL A 239 6.63 -7.73 -3.51
N VAL A 240 6.80 -8.19 -2.27
CA VAL A 240 5.73 -8.16 -1.27
C VAL A 240 5.50 -6.72 -0.82
N ARG A 241 6.57 -5.98 -0.52
CA ARG A 241 6.48 -4.56 -0.18
C ARG A 241 5.97 -3.73 -1.36
N ALA A 242 6.38 -4.05 -2.59
CA ALA A 242 5.87 -3.39 -3.78
C ALA A 242 4.35 -3.59 -3.94
N ALA A 243 3.84 -4.80 -3.71
CA ALA A 243 2.40 -5.07 -3.70
C ALA A 243 1.66 -4.31 -2.58
N ASP A 244 2.23 -4.25 -1.37
CA ASP A 244 1.70 -3.44 -0.28
C ASP A 244 1.68 -1.94 -0.66
N HIS A 245 2.72 -1.44 -1.33
CA HIS A 245 2.77 -0.06 -1.83
C HIS A 245 1.65 0.24 -2.83
N VAL A 246 1.30 -0.67 -3.74
CA VAL A 246 0.16 -0.50 -4.66
C VAL A 246 -1.13 -0.26 -3.89
N GLN A 247 -1.39 -1.04 -2.86
CA GLN A 247 -2.59 -0.88 -2.03
C GLN A 247 -2.61 0.45 -1.29
N LEU A 248 -1.49 0.82 -0.68
CA LEU A 248 -1.35 2.08 0.04
C LEU A 248 -1.42 3.30 -0.90
N TYR A 249 -0.81 3.23 -2.07
CA TYR A 249 -0.90 4.25 -3.11
C TYR A 249 -2.36 4.55 -3.47
N LYS A 250 -3.12 3.52 -3.80
CA LYS A 250 -4.55 3.66 -4.15
C LYS A 250 -5.36 4.22 -2.99
N LEU A 251 -5.06 3.82 -1.76
CA LEU A 251 -5.70 4.33 -0.55
C LEU A 251 -5.40 5.82 -0.35
N ILE A 252 -4.13 6.23 -0.43
CA ILE A 252 -3.70 7.63 -0.29
C ILE A 252 -4.42 8.49 -1.35
N CYS A 253 -4.33 8.11 -2.61
CA CYS A 253 -4.96 8.88 -3.70
C CYS A 253 -6.46 9.05 -3.50
N ARG A 254 -7.18 7.98 -3.11
CA ARG A 254 -8.62 8.07 -2.85
C ARG A 254 -8.96 8.95 -1.66
N GLN A 255 -8.21 8.87 -0.57
CA GLN A 255 -8.42 9.69 0.61
C GLN A 255 -8.09 11.16 0.34
N THR A 256 -6.98 11.43 -0.34
CA THR A 256 -6.60 12.79 -0.75
C THR A 256 -7.63 13.40 -1.68
N ALA A 257 -8.05 12.68 -2.72
CA ALA A 257 -9.10 13.15 -3.63
C ALA A 257 -10.40 13.49 -2.87
N ARG A 258 -10.84 12.58 -1.98
CA ARG A 258 -12.04 12.81 -1.19
C ARG A 258 -11.92 14.03 -0.27
N SER A 259 -10.78 14.27 0.35
CA SER A 259 -10.54 15.46 1.19
C SER A 259 -10.61 16.77 0.37
N MET A 260 -10.39 16.69 -0.93
CA MET A 260 -10.48 17.81 -1.88
C MET A 260 -11.84 17.94 -2.57
N GLY A 261 -12.81 17.08 -2.25
CA GLY A 261 -14.14 17.09 -2.86
C GLY A 261 -14.25 16.30 -4.17
N HIS A 262 -13.24 15.48 -4.50
CA HIS A 262 -13.09 14.75 -5.76
C HIS A 262 -13.04 13.22 -5.55
N THR A 263 -12.97 12.50 -6.65
CA THR A 263 -12.75 11.03 -6.67
C THR A 263 -11.52 10.68 -7.48
N ALA A 264 -10.59 9.93 -6.89
CA ALA A 264 -9.52 9.28 -7.65
C ALA A 264 -10.00 7.89 -8.10
N THR A 265 -10.08 7.69 -9.41
CA THR A 265 -10.47 6.40 -10.00
C THR A 265 -9.30 5.72 -10.69
N PHE A 266 -9.22 4.40 -10.54
CA PHE A 266 -8.22 3.54 -11.17
C PHE A 266 -8.88 2.60 -12.20
N LEU A 267 -10.02 2.99 -12.74
CA LEU A 267 -10.63 2.28 -13.86
C LEU A 267 -9.70 2.35 -15.08
N PRO A 268 -9.47 1.24 -15.78
CA PRO A 268 -8.50 1.21 -16.88
C PRO A 268 -8.89 2.08 -18.07
N LYS A 269 -10.18 2.30 -18.30
CA LYS A 269 -10.68 3.13 -19.41
C LYS A 269 -11.97 3.87 -19.02
N PRO A 270 -11.88 4.90 -18.14
CA PRO A 270 -13.07 5.59 -17.66
C PRO A 270 -13.71 6.53 -18.69
N PHE A 271 -12.96 6.94 -19.71
CA PHE A 271 -13.41 7.88 -20.74
C PHE A 271 -13.17 7.33 -22.15
N VAL A 272 -14.11 7.60 -23.04
CA VAL A 272 -13.97 7.32 -24.47
C VAL A 272 -13.17 8.43 -25.14
N GLY A 273 -12.32 8.09 -26.09
CA GLY A 273 -11.60 9.05 -26.93
C GLY A 273 -10.32 9.66 -26.33
N ILE A 274 -9.98 9.38 -25.07
CA ILE A 274 -8.69 9.76 -24.45
C ILE A 274 -7.93 8.55 -23.93
N ASN A 275 -6.69 8.72 -23.48
CA ASN A 275 -5.87 7.63 -22.96
C ASN A 275 -6.55 6.91 -21.78
N GLY A 276 -6.28 5.62 -21.63
CA GLY A 276 -6.65 4.87 -20.44
C GLY A 276 -5.54 4.90 -19.40
N SER A 277 -5.80 4.31 -18.22
CA SER A 277 -4.83 4.17 -17.15
C SER A 277 -4.08 2.86 -17.26
N GLY A 278 -2.76 2.93 -17.35
CA GLY A 278 -1.86 1.79 -17.27
C GLY A 278 -1.54 1.43 -15.81
N MET A 279 -1.02 0.22 -15.65
CA MET A 279 -0.32 -0.22 -14.45
C MET A 279 0.88 -1.04 -14.88
N HIS A 280 1.96 -0.35 -15.23
CA HIS A 280 3.20 -1.00 -15.66
C HIS A 280 3.92 -1.57 -14.45
N THR A 281 4.36 -2.81 -14.54
CA THR A 281 5.14 -3.44 -13.47
C THR A 281 6.55 -3.73 -13.97
N ASN A 282 7.49 -2.89 -13.56
CA ASN A 282 8.92 -3.10 -13.80
C ASN A 282 9.41 -4.17 -12.83
N PHE A 283 9.99 -5.26 -13.35
CA PHE A 283 10.36 -6.42 -12.57
C PHE A 283 11.82 -6.80 -12.76
N SER A 284 12.47 -7.22 -11.70
CA SER A 284 13.83 -7.75 -11.76
C SER A 284 14.09 -8.82 -10.70
N LEU A 285 15.10 -9.66 -10.97
CA LEU A 285 15.61 -10.65 -10.04
C LEU A 285 17.05 -10.33 -9.64
N SER A 286 17.37 -10.49 -8.37
CA SER A 286 18.73 -10.30 -7.83
C SER A 286 19.24 -11.57 -7.16
N LYS A 287 20.50 -11.91 -7.40
CA LYS A 287 21.23 -12.97 -6.71
C LYS A 287 22.56 -12.43 -6.22
N ASN A 288 22.84 -12.60 -4.93
CA ASN A 288 24.05 -12.05 -4.30
C ASN A 288 24.24 -10.54 -4.55
N GLY A 289 23.14 -9.76 -4.49
CA GLY A 289 23.17 -8.33 -4.71
C GLY A 289 23.34 -7.87 -6.17
N LYS A 290 23.38 -8.80 -7.14
CA LYS A 290 23.49 -8.49 -8.57
C LYS A 290 22.20 -8.79 -9.29
N ASN A 291 21.78 -7.85 -10.17
CA ASN A 291 20.65 -8.07 -11.07
C ASN A 291 21.01 -9.17 -12.08
N ILE A 292 20.28 -10.30 -12.05
CA ILE A 292 20.54 -11.45 -12.91
C ILE A 292 19.86 -11.36 -14.29
N PHE A 293 19.05 -10.31 -14.51
CA PHE A 293 18.52 -9.99 -15.86
C PHE A 293 19.57 -9.26 -16.72
N TYR A 294 20.60 -8.69 -16.09
CA TYR A 294 21.62 -7.92 -16.81
C TYR A 294 22.83 -8.77 -17.17
N GLU A 295 23.25 -8.70 -18.43
CA GLU A 295 24.49 -9.28 -18.94
C GLU A 295 25.24 -8.31 -19.87
N ALA A 296 26.34 -7.71 -19.36
CA ALA A 296 27.10 -6.67 -20.05
C ALA A 296 27.71 -7.09 -21.41
N LYS A 297 27.90 -8.39 -21.63
CA LYS A 297 28.51 -8.90 -22.87
C LYS A 297 27.49 -9.07 -24.02
N ARG A 298 26.20 -8.96 -23.75
CA ARG A 298 25.15 -9.05 -24.78
C ARG A 298 24.84 -7.69 -25.35
N LYS A 299 24.47 -7.64 -26.62
CA LYS A 299 24.18 -6.40 -27.35
C LYS A 299 22.99 -5.63 -26.76
N ASP A 300 22.00 -6.34 -26.25
CA ASP A 300 20.81 -5.80 -25.59
C ASP A 300 20.96 -5.65 -24.06
N GLY A 301 22.08 -6.11 -23.50
CA GLY A 301 22.32 -6.11 -22.08
C GLY A 301 21.49 -7.11 -21.27
N LEU A 302 20.72 -8.00 -21.93
CA LEU A 302 19.81 -8.93 -21.27
C LEU A 302 20.44 -10.34 -21.19
N SER A 303 20.25 -11.00 -20.05
CA SER A 303 20.66 -12.39 -19.85
C SER A 303 19.58 -13.35 -20.40
N ASP A 304 19.88 -14.67 -20.44
CA ASP A 304 18.87 -15.68 -20.81
C ASP A 304 17.75 -15.83 -19.77
N VAL A 305 17.86 -15.20 -18.61
CA VAL A 305 16.85 -15.20 -17.55
C VAL A 305 15.86 -14.04 -17.74
N ALA A 306 16.27 -12.98 -18.43
CA ALA A 306 15.42 -11.82 -18.73
C ALA A 306 14.47 -12.12 -19.90
#